data_d919ac832476db222e3b78f265b8cdba
#
_entry.id   d919ac832476db222e3b78f265b8cdba
#
_cell.length_a   1.000
_cell.length_b   1.000
_cell.length_c   1.000
_cell.angle_alpha   90.00
_cell.angle_beta   90.00
_cell.angle_gamma   90.00
#
_symmetry.space_group_name_H-M   'P 1'
#
loop_
_entity.id
_entity.type
_entity.pdbx_description
1 polymer ?
#
loop_
_entity_poly.entity_id
_entity_poly.type
_entity_poly.pdbx_seq_one_letter_code
_entity_poly.pdbx_strand_id
1 'polypeptide(L)'
;KNKSPNINWGQAIAGETRHYLDWYYGINLSRALMNAIKLTGKFKIMSIGRVQGPALNLIVKKEREILSFKPQSYWQVFITLAKPAIELKYVKDIFNKKELDKFNDIIKKTADVKTDKSQQVIPPNPPFNLTNLQTEAYAFHGINPSQTLRTAQSLYLAGLISYPRTSSQKLPASIGYDTILKKLARNYNAEHLIKRGTPVEGSKSDPAHPSIYPTGNFQSLDGDEAKIYNLIARRFISLFCEDAVIDNKTVKAEINIKEEADNVKNNHEVNSSINNK
;
A
#
# COMPACT_ATOMS: atom_id res chain seq x y z
N LYS A 1 16.73 -30.36 15.96
CA LYS A 1 16.85 -31.80 15.63
C LYS A 1 16.77 -32.09 14.14
N ASN A 2 16.42 -31.15 13.31
CA ASN A 2 16.36 -31.28 11.84
C ASN A 2 17.64 -30.70 11.22
N LYS A 3 18.73 -31.42 11.29
CA LYS A 3 19.94 -31.10 10.55
C LYS A 3 19.74 -31.55 9.10
N SER A 4 19.92 -30.63 8.14
CA SER A 4 20.03 -31.02 6.74
C SER A 4 21.28 -31.92 6.58
N PRO A 5 21.19 -33.07 5.93
CA PRO A 5 22.34 -33.96 5.73
C PRO A 5 23.44 -33.32 4.86
N ASN A 6 23.06 -32.35 4.02
CA ASN A 6 23.97 -31.67 3.10
C ASN A 6 23.93 -30.14 3.27
N ILE A 7 25.08 -29.50 3.11
CA ILE A 7 25.20 -28.05 3.09
C ILE A 7 24.59 -27.54 1.78
N ASN A 8 23.72 -26.53 1.87
CA ASN A 8 23.29 -25.78 0.70
C ASN A 8 24.41 -24.79 0.33
N TRP A 9 25.29 -25.23 -0.56
CA TRP A 9 26.43 -24.44 -1.01
C TRP A 9 26.06 -23.11 -1.62
N GLY A 10 24.92 -23.00 -2.32
CA GLY A 10 24.43 -21.75 -2.85
C GLY A 10 24.16 -20.71 -1.77
N GLN A 11 23.49 -21.13 -0.68
CA GLN A 11 23.24 -20.24 0.46
C GLN A 11 24.51 -19.93 1.26
N ALA A 12 25.43 -20.90 1.40
CA ALA A 12 26.69 -20.69 2.09
C ALA A 12 27.57 -19.65 1.37
N ILE A 13 27.74 -19.81 0.05
CA ILE A 13 28.48 -18.85 -0.78
C ILE A 13 27.81 -17.49 -0.80
N ALA A 14 26.48 -17.42 -0.90
CA ALA A 14 25.76 -16.15 -0.84
C ALA A 14 25.96 -15.43 0.51
N GLY A 15 25.97 -16.16 1.62
CA GLY A 15 26.24 -15.64 2.95
C GLY A 15 27.67 -15.11 3.10
N GLU A 16 28.65 -15.84 2.61
CA GLU A 16 30.05 -15.45 2.60
C GLU A 16 30.29 -14.22 1.71
N THR A 17 29.76 -14.24 0.48
CA THR A 17 29.85 -13.11 -0.46
C THR A 17 29.22 -11.85 0.16
N ARG A 18 28.08 -11.99 0.82
CA ARG A 18 27.44 -10.87 1.54
C ARG A 18 28.36 -10.32 2.64
N HIS A 19 29.02 -11.19 3.39
CA HIS A 19 29.92 -10.78 4.47
C HIS A 19 31.11 -9.96 3.92
N TYR A 20 31.77 -10.43 2.87
CA TYR A 20 32.85 -9.70 2.20
C TYR A 20 32.36 -8.37 1.61
N LEU A 21 31.20 -8.37 0.94
CA LEU A 21 30.63 -7.17 0.36
C LEU A 21 30.31 -6.11 1.43
N ASP A 22 29.66 -6.50 2.53
CA ASP A 22 29.34 -5.59 3.62
C ASP A 22 30.60 -5.02 4.28
N TRP A 23 31.66 -5.85 4.42
CA TRP A 23 32.95 -5.43 4.95
C TRP A 23 33.67 -4.43 4.05
N TYR A 24 33.94 -4.79 2.80
CA TYR A 24 34.68 -3.94 1.88
C TYR A 24 33.94 -2.64 1.57
N TYR A 25 32.65 -2.71 1.30
CA TYR A 25 31.84 -1.54 1.02
C TYR A 25 31.77 -0.63 2.26
N GLY A 26 31.39 -1.19 3.40
CA GLY A 26 31.20 -0.44 4.63
C GLY A 26 32.47 0.26 5.10
N ILE A 27 33.59 -0.46 5.18
CA ILE A 27 34.84 0.11 5.66
C ILE A 27 35.40 1.15 4.70
N ASN A 28 35.52 0.82 3.41
CA ASN A 28 36.17 1.71 2.45
C ASN A 28 35.39 3.01 2.27
N LEU A 29 34.06 2.93 2.13
CA LEU A 29 33.25 4.13 1.98
C LEU A 29 33.15 4.95 3.27
N SER A 30 33.08 4.31 4.44
CA SER A 30 33.11 5.03 5.72
C SER A 30 34.43 5.79 5.90
N ARG A 31 35.57 5.17 5.57
CA ARG A 31 36.89 5.81 5.59
C ARG A 31 36.99 6.97 4.59
N ALA A 32 36.53 6.77 3.36
CA ALA A 32 36.50 7.81 2.34
C ALA A 32 35.66 9.01 2.79
N LEU A 33 34.47 8.76 3.35
CA LEU A 33 33.59 9.82 3.87
C LEU A 33 34.23 10.59 5.03
N MET A 34 34.82 9.87 6.00
CA MET A 34 35.50 10.51 7.12
C MET A 34 36.72 11.33 6.68
N ASN A 35 37.49 10.84 5.68
CA ASN A 35 38.60 11.59 5.11
C ASN A 35 38.12 12.86 4.39
N ALA A 36 37.05 12.78 3.62
CA ALA A 36 36.47 13.93 2.95
C ALA A 36 36.00 15.01 3.96
N ILE A 37 35.38 14.58 5.06
CA ILE A 37 35.00 15.51 6.14
C ILE A 37 36.23 16.12 6.80
N LYS A 38 37.28 15.35 7.05
CA LYS A 38 38.51 15.85 7.66
C LYS A 38 39.19 16.93 6.83
N LEU A 39 39.11 16.84 5.50
CA LEU A 39 39.63 17.87 4.59
C LEU A 39 38.91 19.23 4.75
N THR A 40 37.72 19.27 5.30
CA THR A 40 37.02 20.53 5.62
C THR A 40 37.40 21.12 6.97
N GLY A 41 38.40 20.59 7.65
CA GLY A 41 38.82 21.00 9.01
C GLY A 41 37.90 20.50 10.13
N LYS A 42 36.92 19.66 9.83
CA LYS A 42 36.01 19.05 10.81
C LYS A 42 36.27 17.55 10.94
N PHE A 43 36.02 17.01 12.11
CA PHE A 43 36.09 15.56 12.33
C PHE A 43 34.73 15.07 12.81
N LYS A 44 34.20 14.06 12.13
CA LYS A 44 32.96 13.37 12.54
C LYS A 44 33.07 11.90 12.18
N ILE A 45 32.80 11.03 13.14
CA ILE A 45 32.70 9.59 12.89
C ILE A 45 31.36 9.34 12.19
N MET A 46 31.45 8.84 10.97
CA MET A 46 30.28 8.48 10.15
C MET A 46 30.50 7.12 9.53
N SER A 47 29.44 6.35 9.46
CA SER A 47 29.41 5.06 8.79
C SER A 47 28.50 5.08 7.56
N ILE A 48 28.90 4.33 6.56
CA ILE A 48 28.11 4.06 5.37
C ILE A 48 27.98 2.54 5.21
N GLY A 49 26.77 2.07 5.04
CA GLY A 49 26.49 0.66 4.78
C GLY A 49 25.90 0.45 3.39
N ARG A 50 26.02 -0.78 2.88
CA ARG A 50 25.51 -1.19 1.57
C ARG A 50 24.00 -0.91 1.36
N VAL A 51 23.20 -0.94 2.40
CA VAL A 51 21.77 -0.60 2.35
C VAL A 51 21.55 0.87 2.71
N GLN A 52 22.27 1.38 3.68
CA GLN A 52 22.14 2.75 4.21
C GLN A 52 22.42 3.82 3.14
N GLY A 53 23.51 3.70 2.42
CA GLY A 53 23.91 4.64 1.37
C GLY A 53 22.90 4.72 0.22
N PRO A 54 22.54 3.61 -0.42
CA PRO A 54 21.51 3.60 -1.45
C PRO A 54 20.13 4.10 -0.99
N ALA A 55 19.68 3.72 0.21
CA ALA A 55 18.42 4.20 0.76
C ALA A 55 18.42 5.72 0.96
N LEU A 56 19.50 6.27 1.53
CA LEU A 56 19.66 7.72 1.68
C LEU A 56 19.70 8.41 0.32
N ASN A 57 20.35 7.83 -0.68
CA ASN A 57 20.43 8.40 -2.04
C ASN A 57 19.04 8.51 -2.68
N LEU A 58 18.13 7.56 -2.45
CA LEU A 58 16.74 7.65 -2.92
C LEU A 58 16.02 8.85 -2.31
N ILE A 59 16.18 9.05 -1.00
CA ILE A 59 15.60 10.20 -0.29
C ILE A 59 16.18 11.51 -0.84
N VAL A 60 17.50 11.61 -0.95
CA VAL A 60 18.18 12.81 -1.47
C VAL A 60 17.77 13.13 -2.90
N LYS A 61 17.61 12.13 -3.76
CA LYS A 61 17.10 12.34 -5.12
C LYS A 61 15.69 12.92 -5.09
N LYS A 62 14.82 12.38 -4.24
CA LYS A 62 13.45 12.88 -4.10
C LYS A 62 13.39 14.30 -3.55
N GLU A 63 14.20 14.61 -2.54
CA GLU A 63 14.33 15.96 -2.01
C GLU A 63 14.82 16.96 -3.08
N ARG A 64 15.79 16.57 -3.91
CA ARG A 64 16.25 17.41 -5.02
C ARG A 64 15.14 17.67 -6.04
N GLU A 65 14.32 16.67 -6.38
CA GLU A 65 13.14 16.85 -7.23
C GLU A 65 12.17 17.85 -6.62
N ILE A 66 11.89 17.73 -5.31
CA ILE A 66 10.99 18.64 -4.58
C ILE A 66 11.56 20.07 -4.58
N LEU A 67 12.84 20.23 -4.27
CA LEU A 67 13.49 21.55 -4.24
C LEU A 67 13.59 22.20 -5.62
N SER A 68 13.70 21.41 -6.68
CA SER A 68 13.74 21.90 -8.07
C SER A 68 12.34 22.10 -8.67
N PHE A 69 11.30 21.67 -7.98
CA PHE A 69 9.94 21.78 -8.48
C PHE A 69 9.50 23.24 -8.59
N LYS A 70 9.09 23.62 -9.79
CA LYS A 70 8.51 24.95 -10.05
C LYS A 70 7.00 24.81 -10.13
N PRO A 71 6.25 25.38 -9.16
CA PRO A 71 4.80 25.33 -9.20
C PRO A 71 4.26 25.97 -10.48
N GLN A 72 3.34 25.29 -11.12
CA GLN A 72 2.60 25.80 -12.28
C GLN A 72 1.13 25.88 -11.92
N SER A 73 0.54 27.05 -12.11
CA SER A 73 -0.89 27.24 -11.91
C SER A 73 -1.68 26.48 -12.96
N TYR A 74 -2.75 25.82 -12.53
CA TYR A 74 -3.68 25.14 -13.41
C TYR A 74 -5.11 25.38 -12.93
N TRP A 75 -6.06 25.18 -13.81
CA TRP A 75 -7.49 25.32 -13.53
C TRP A 75 -8.18 23.97 -13.77
N GLN A 76 -9.14 23.67 -12.90
CA GLN A 76 -10.04 22.55 -13.06
C GLN A 76 -11.44 23.12 -13.31
N VAL A 77 -12.11 22.62 -14.33
CA VAL A 77 -13.47 23.04 -14.65
C VAL A 77 -14.45 21.99 -14.13
N PHE A 78 -15.42 22.47 -13.35
CA PHE A 78 -16.53 21.67 -12.84
C PHE A 78 -17.81 22.19 -13.45
N ILE A 79 -18.69 21.29 -13.87
CA ILE A 79 -19.98 21.58 -14.46
C ILE A 79 -21.05 20.90 -13.62
N THR A 80 -22.05 21.65 -13.21
CA THR A 80 -23.21 21.12 -12.49
C THR A 80 -24.37 20.93 -13.47
N LEU A 81 -24.84 19.69 -13.63
CA LEU A 81 -26.08 19.40 -14.33
C LEU A 81 -27.28 19.78 -13.47
N ALA A 82 -28.31 20.38 -14.07
CA ALA A 82 -29.48 20.81 -13.31
C ALA A 82 -30.41 19.64 -12.93
N LYS A 83 -30.53 18.65 -13.84
CA LYS A 83 -31.38 17.45 -13.64
C LYS A 83 -30.73 16.23 -14.29
N PRO A 84 -30.33 15.19 -13.54
CA PRO A 84 -30.18 15.22 -12.07
C PRO A 84 -29.06 16.16 -11.63
N ALA A 85 -29.12 16.69 -10.40
CA ALA A 85 -28.09 17.57 -9.87
C ALA A 85 -26.80 16.75 -9.63
N ILE A 86 -25.87 16.78 -10.57
CA ILE A 86 -24.60 16.06 -10.52
C ILE A 86 -23.50 17.04 -10.92
N GLU A 87 -22.46 17.10 -10.09
CA GLU A 87 -21.25 17.81 -10.42
C GLU A 87 -20.31 16.89 -11.20
N LEU A 88 -19.86 17.34 -12.37
CA LEU A 88 -18.95 16.66 -13.25
C LEU A 88 -17.66 17.46 -13.37
N LYS A 89 -16.53 16.79 -13.28
CA LYS A 89 -15.21 17.39 -13.49
C LYS A 89 -14.80 17.19 -14.96
N TYR A 90 -14.28 18.25 -15.60
CA TYR A 90 -13.64 18.15 -16.90
C TYR A 90 -12.39 17.27 -16.82
N VAL A 91 -12.21 16.41 -17.83
CA VAL A 91 -11.18 15.35 -17.81
C VAL A 91 -9.75 15.88 -17.71
N LYS A 92 -9.49 17.04 -18.32
CA LYS A 92 -8.14 17.62 -18.39
C LYS A 92 -7.98 18.81 -17.46
N ASP A 93 -6.83 18.90 -16.80
CA ASP A 93 -6.41 20.13 -16.15
C ASP A 93 -5.95 21.14 -17.20
N ILE A 94 -6.33 22.40 -17.03
CA ILE A 94 -6.09 23.47 -17.99
C ILE A 94 -4.93 24.32 -17.48
N PHE A 95 -3.88 24.46 -18.26
CA PHE A 95 -2.69 25.23 -17.90
C PHE A 95 -2.64 26.61 -18.57
N ASN A 96 -3.46 26.84 -19.58
CA ASN A 96 -3.56 28.12 -20.27
C ASN A 96 -4.91 28.77 -19.97
N LYS A 97 -4.89 29.95 -19.33
CA LYS A 97 -6.10 30.68 -18.95
C LYS A 97 -7.04 30.97 -20.14
N LYS A 98 -6.49 31.19 -21.34
CA LYS A 98 -7.30 31.42 -22.56
C LYS A 98 -8.18 30.24 -22.94
N GLU A 99 -7.81 29.01 -22.52
CA GLU A 99 -8.63 27.84 -22.78
C GLU A 99 -9.89 27.79 -21.94
N LEU A 100 -9.97 28.58 -20.84
CA LEU A 100 -11.17 28.70 -20.02
C LEU A 100 -12.30 29.41 -20.75
N ASP A 101 -11.99 30.27 -21.72
CA ASP A 101 -12.99 31.02 -22.48
C ASP A 101 -13.95 30.10 -23.24
N LYS A 102 -13.49 28.89 -23.63
CA LYS A 102 -14.31 27.86 -24.25
C LYS A 102 -15.49 27.41 -23.38
N PHE A 103 -15.40 27.56 -22.07
CA PHE A 103 -16.41 27.12 -21.12
C PHE A 103 -17.44 28.21 -20.77
N ASN A 104 -17.22 29.45 -21.16
CA ASN A 104 -18.13 30.58 -20.85
C ASN A 104 -19.50 30.39 -21.53
N ASP A 105 -19.52 29.79 -22.74
CA ASP A 105 -20.76 29.60 -23.51
C ASP A 105 -21.52 28.30 -23.21
N ILE A 106 -21.05 27.52 -22.21
CA ILE A 106 -21.67 26.25 -21.83
C ILE A 106 -22.92 26.45 -20.94
N ILE A 107 -23.04 27.60 -20.28
CA ILE A 107 -24.14 27.93 -19.40
C ILE A 107 -25.46 27.84 -20.17
N LYS A 108 -26.41 26.99 -19.73
CA LYS A 108 -27.73 26.70 -20.31
C LYS A 108 -27.72 25.86 -21.59
N LYS A 109 -26.60 25.22 -21.99
CA LYS A 109 -26.60 24.22 -23.04
C LYS A 109 -27.08 22.85 -22.51
N THR A 110 -27.62 22.05 -23.42
CA THR A 110 -27.96 20.65 -23.16
C THR A 110 -26.70 19.79 -23.29
N ALA A 111 -26.60 18.76 -22.46
CA ALA A 111 -25.54 17.78 -22.52
C ALA A 111 -26.12 16.40 -22.85
N ASP A 112 -25.44 15.65 -23.70
CA ASP A 112 -25.73 14.22 -23.90
C ASP A 112 -25.07 13.43 -22.77
N VAL A 113 -25.91 12.77 -21.94
CA VAL A 113 -25.42 12.07 -20.75
C VAL A 113 -25.48 10.58 -20.97
N LYS A 114 -24.33 9.92 -20.86
CA LYS A 114 -24.20 8.45 -20.86
C LYS A 114 -23.86 7.97 -19.46
N THR A 115 -24.48 6.87 -19.08
CA THR A 115 -24.23 6.23 -17.79
C THR A 115 -23.77 4.80 -18.01
N ASP A 116 -22.55 4.51 -17.60
CA ASP A 116 -21.98 3.17 -17.62
C ASP A 116 -22.06 2.59 -16.21
N LYS A 117 -22.61 1.38 -16.11
CA LYS A 117 -22.64 0.61 -14.87
C LYS A 117 -21.71 -0.57 -15.00
N SER A 118 -20.88 -0.80 -14.02
CA SER A 118 -20.02 -1.97 -13.96
C SER A 118 -19.95 -2.50 -12.53
N GLN A 119 -19.81 -3.81 -12.40
CA GLN A 119 -19.54 -4.45 -11.13
C GLN A 119 -18.07 -4.82 -11.06
N GLN A 120 -17.46 -4.50 -9.93
CA GLN A 120 -16.09 -4.90 -9.62
C GLN A 120 -16.11 -5.85 -8.44
N VAL A 121 -15.54 -7.03 -8.64
CA VAL A 121 -15.33 -8.00 -7.57
C VAL A 121 -13.97 -7.75 -6.94
N ILE A 122 -13.94 -7.51 -5.65
CA ILE A 122 -12.71 -7.24 -4.88
C ILE A 122 -12.50 -8.36 -3.87
N PRO A 123 -11.52 -9.24 -4.09
CA PRO A 123 -11.18 -10.27 -3.12
C PRO A 123 -10.59 -9.66 -1.83
N PRO A 124 -10.66 -10.39 -0.71
CA PRO A 124 -9.97 -10.00 0.50
C PRO A 124 -8.48 -9.77 0.26
N ASN A 125 -7.92 -8.77 0.92
CA ASN A 125 -6.49 -8.55 0.88
C ASN A 125 -5.75 -9.78 1.45
N PRO A 126 -4.56 -10.13 0.93
CA PRO A 126 -3.81 -11.30 1.38
C PRO A 126 -3.37 -11.19 2.84
N PRO A 127 -2.97 -12.31 3.46
CA PRO A 127 -2.44 -12.33 4.82
C PRO A 127 -1.28 -11.35 4.99
N PHE A 128 -1.12 -10.83 6.19
CA PHE A 128 -0.05 -9.88 6.47
C PHE A 128 1.35 -10.50 6.37
N ASN A 129 2.21 -9.86 5.61
CA ASN A 129 3.63 -9.83 5.86
C ASN A 129 3.98 -8.59 6.71
N LEU A 130 5.24 -8.46 7.14
CA LEU A 130 5.63 -7.33 7.99
C LEU A 130 5.37 -5.97 7.32
N THR A 131 5.71 -5.82 6.05
CA THR A 131 5.55 -4.54 5.33
C THR A 131 4.10 -4.10 5.27
N ASN A 132 3.19 -5.01 4.90
CA ASN A 132 1.76 -4.70 4.81
C ASN A 132 1.18 -4.39 6.19
N LEU A 133 1.59 -5.12 7.23
CA LEU A 133 1.18 -4.83 8.61
C LEU A 133 1.61 -3.43 9.04
N GLN A 134 2.86 -3.05 8.77
CA GLN A 134 3.38 -1.72 9.09
C GLN A 134 2.64 -0.61 8.34
N THR A 135 2.36 -0.83 7.05
CA THR A 135 1.64 0.15 6.22
C THR A 135 0.22 0.37 6.74
N GLU A 136 -0.51 -0.69 7.03
CA GLU A 136 -1.89 -0.58 7.50
C GLU A 136 -1.99 -0.11 8.96
N ALA A 137 -1.06 -0.51 9.83
CA ALA A 137 -0.97 0.01 11.19
C ALA A 137 -0.79 1.54 11.20
N TYR A 138 0.02 2.05 10.29
CA TYR A 138 0.18 3.50 10.15
C TYR A 138 -1.08 4.15 9.56
N ALA A 139 -1.65 3.59 8.51
CA ALA A 139 -2.83 4.15 7.84
C ALA A 139 -4.06 4.21 8.76
N PHE A 140 -4.31 3.17 9.56
CA PHE A 140 -5.51 3.09 10.40
C PHE A 140 -5.32 3.62 11.82
N HIS A 141 -4.11 3.58 12.35
CA HIS A 141 -3.85 3.87 13.77
C HIS A 141 -2.74 4.89 14.00
N GLY A 142 -2.03 5.36 12.97
CA GLY A 142 -0.90 6.27 13.10
C GLY A 142 0.34 5.64 13.74
N ILE A 143 0.37 4.30 13.92
CA ILE A 143 1.48 3.59 14.55
C ILE A 143 2.63 3.46 13.55
N ASN A 144 3.77 4.06 13.85
CA ASN A 144 4.90 4.03 12.94
C ASN A 144 5.51 2.63 12.77
N PRO A 145 6.24 2.35 11.66
CA PRO A 145 6.77 1.03 11.36
C PRO A 145 7.64 0.41 12.44
N SER A 146 8.47 1.22 13.12
CA SER A 146 9.33 0.74 14.21
C SER A 146 8.52 0.30 15.43
N GLN A 147 7.50 1.09 15.79
CA GLN A 147 6.59 0.76 16.88
C GLN A 147 5.74 -0.47 16.54
N THR A 148 5.21 -0.55 15.32
CA THR A 148 4.46 -1.73 14.83
C THR A 148 5.27 -3.01 14.98
N LEU A 149 6.55 -2.99 14.56
CA LEU A 149 7.42 -4.16 14.69
C LEU A 149 7.68 -4.54 16.17
N ARG A 150 7.92 -3.56 17.04
CA ARG A 150 8.12 -3.83 18.48
C ARG A 150 6.89 -4.44 19.12
N THR A 151 5.72 -3.87 18.84
CA THR A 151 4.44 -4.37 19.35
C THR A 151 4.13 -5.78 18.80
N ALA A 152 4.34 -6.01 17.50
CA ALA A 152 4.16 -7.35 16.93
C ALA A 152 5.15 -8.38 17.52
N GLN A 153 6.38 -7.96 17.84
CA GLN A 153 7.34 -8.81 18.52
C GLN A 153 6.90 -9.16 19.96
N SER A 154 6.32 -8.21 20.69
CA SER A 154 5.72 -8.45 22.02
C SER A 154 4.59 -9.47 21.93
N LEU A 155 3.64 -9.28 20.99
CA LEU A 155 2.53 -10.21 20.76
C LEU A 155 3.01 -11.63 20.40
N TYR A 156 4.09 -11.73 19.62
CA TYR A 156 4.71 -13.01 19.29
C TYR A 156 5.31 -13.69 20.52
N LEU A 157 6.06 -12.96 21.35
CA LEU A 157 6.64 -13.50 22.58
C LEU A 157 5.57 -13.92 23.58
N ALA A 158 4.42 -13.24 23.60
CA ALA A 158 3.24 -13.63 24.36
C ALA A 158 2.48 -14.83 23.77
N GLY A 159 2.91 -15.37 22.62
CA GLY A 159 2.27 -16.50 21.96
C GLY A 159 0.92 -16.20 21.32
N LEU A 160 0.61 -14.94 21.03
CA LEU A 160 -0.68 -14.50 20.48
C LEU A 160 -0.70 -14.46 18.96
N ILE A 161 0.44 -14.23 18.33
CA ILE A 161 0.60 -14.24 16.87
C ILE A 161 1.80 -15.09 16.45
N SER A 162 1.89 -15.42 15.16
CA SER A 162 3.06 -16.04 14.54
C SER A 162 4.24 -15.05 14.45
N TYR A 163 5.42 -15.55 14.07
CA TYR A 163 6.63 -14.74 13.91
C TYR A 163 6.43 -13.57 12.94
N PRO A 164 6.62 -12.31 13.37
CA PRO A 164 6.21 -11.15 12.59
C PRO A 164 7.22 -10.73 11.51
N ARG A 165 8.48 -11.19 11.57
CA ARG A 165 9.49 -10.81 10.57
C ARG A 165 9.47 -11.78 9.37
N THR A 166 8.40 -11.72 8.61
CA THR A 166 8.21 -12.56 7.41
C THR A 166 7.84 -11.70 6.22
N SER A 167 8.28 -12.14 5.04
CA SER A 167 7.83 -11.60 3.75
C SER A 167 6.65 -12.36 3.16
N SER A 168 6.27 -13.50 3.77
CA SER A 168 5.27 -14.41 3.26
C SER A 168 3.85 -13.85 3.35
N GLN A 169 3.06 -14.20 2.37
CA GLN A 169 1.61 -13.99 2.31
C GLN A 169 0.89 -15.35 2.13
N LYS A 170 1.48 -16.42 2.68
CA LYS A 170 0.99 -17.79 2.60
C LYS A 170 0.60 -18.31 3.97
N LEU A 171 -0.50 -19.09 4.02
CA LEU A 171 -1.03 -19.77 5.21
C LEU A 171 -1.18 -21.27 4.93
N PRO A 172 -0.12 -22.06 5.08
CA PRO A 172 -0.18 -23.49 4.82
C PRO A 172 -1.16 -24.18 5.76
N ALA A 173 -1.85 -25.20 5.27
CA ALA A 173 -2.87 -25.95 6.03
C ALA A 173 -2.32 -26.58 7.31
N SER A 174 -1.01 -26.86 7.37
CA SER A 174 -0.32 -27.40 8.55
C SER A 174 -0.41 -26.52 9.80
N ILE A 175 -0.81 -25.25 9.66
CA ILE A 175 -1.05 -24.34 10.80
C ILE A 175 -2.30 -24.75 11.60
N GLY A 176 -3.25 -25.48 10.98
CA GLY A 176 -4.53 -25.81 11.60
C GLY A 176 -5.45 -24.61 11.73
N TYR A 177 -5.49 -23.77 10.70
CA TYR A 177 -6.21 -22.49 10.71
C TYR A 177 -7.72 -22.62 10.95
N ASP A 178 -8.32 -23.80 10.68
CA ASP A 178 -9.75 -24.04 10.95
C ASP A 178 -10.11 -23.87 12.43
N THR A 179 -9.26 -24.41 13.31
CA THR A 179 -9.46 -24.30 14.76
C THR A 179 -9.31 -22.85 15.24
N ILE A 180 -8.32 -22.17 14.70
CA ILE A 180 -8.05 -20.73 14.98
C ILE A 180 -9.23 -19.90 14.51
N LEU A 181 -9.69 -20.15 13.27
CA LEU A 181 -10.79 -19.42 12.64
C LEU A 181 -12.09 -19.55 13.44
N LYS A 182 -12.45 -20.77 13.86
CA LYS A 182 -13.67 -21.00 14.68
C LYS A 182 -13.65 -20.20 15.97
N LYS A 183 -12.52 -20.17 16.68
CA LYS A 183 -12.38 -19.40 17.93
C LYS A 183 -12.51 -17.90 17.67
N LEU A 184 -11.79 -17.39 16.67
CA LEU A 184 -11.79 -15.97 16.33
C LEU A 184 -13.15 -15.51 15.81
N ALA A 185 -13.76 -16.26 14.90
CA ALA A 185 -15.05 -15.90 14.33
C ALA A 185 -16.13 -15.73 15.41
N ARG A 186 -16.14 -16.62 16.41
CA ARG A 186 -17.05 -16.50 17.55
C ARG A 186 -16.79 -15.23 18.35
N ASN A 187 -15.52 -14.92 18.66
CA ASN A 187 -15.18 -13.74 19.46
C ASN A 187 -15.47 -12.42 18.74
N TYR A 188 -15.41 -12.43 17.41
CA TYR A 188 -15.69 -11.25 16.58
C TYR A 188 -17.14 -11.23 16.03
N ASN A 189 -18.01 -12.18 16.42
CA ASN A 189 -19.37 -12.36 15.89
C ASN A 189 -19.40 -12.43 14.34
N ALA A 190 -18.38 -13.04 13.75
CA ALA A 190 -18.14 -13.07 12.30
C ALA A 190 -18.38 -14.45 11.67
N GLU A 191 -18.98 -15.40 12.39
CA GLU A 191 -19.21 -16.79 11.91
C GLU A 191 -20.04 -16.81 10.62
N HIS A 192 -21.02 -15.91 10.50
CA HIS A 192 -21.90 -15.80 9.35
C HIS A 192 -21.20 -15.30 8.08
N LEU A 193 -20.04 -14.62 8.22
CA LEU A 193 -19.25 -14.08 7.11
C LEU A 193 -18.31 -15.11 6.47
N ILE A 194 -18.06 -16.23 7.15
CA ILE A 194 -17.15 -17.25 6.67
C ILE A 194 -17.84 -18.09 5.60
N LYS A 195 -17.32 -18.06 4.38
CA LYS A 195 -17.87 -18.75 3.22
C LYS A 195 -16.86 -19.66 2.51
N ARG A 196 -15.58 -19.55 2.86
CA ARG A 196 -14.49 -20.30 2.24
C ARG A 196 -13.85 -21.25 3.24
N GLY A 197 -13.54 -22.47 2.80
CA GLY A 197 -12.77 -23.45 3.57
C GLY A 197 -11.26 -23.24 3.46
N THR A 198 -10.80 -22.45 2.46
CA THR A 198 -9.38 -22.14 2.25
C THR A 198 -9.17 -20.63 2.22
N PRO A 199 -8.06 -20.13 2.79
CA PRO A 199 -7.79 -18.70 2.84
C PRO A 199 -7.43 -18.14 1.48
N VAL A 200 -7.78 -16.88 1.23
CA VAL A 200 -7.18 -16.12 0.14
C VAL A 200 -5.72 -15.86 0.46
N GLU A 201 -4.83 -16.10 -0.49
CA GLU A 201 -3.40 -15.96 -0.33
C GLU A 201 -2.81 -14.94 -1.33
N GLY A 202 -1.67 -14.34 -0.97
CA GLY A 202 -0.91 -13.49 -1.86
C GLY A 202 0.15 -14.25 -2.67
N SER A 203 0.87 -13.52 -3.51
CA SER A 203 1.92 -14.09 -4.37
C SER A 203 3.26 -14.33 -3.64
N LYS A 204 3.52 -13.61 -2.54
CA LYS A 204 4.81 -13.66 -1.84
C LYS A 204 4.90 -14.89 -0.94
N SER A 205 6.01 -15.60 -1.04
CA SER A 205 6.33 -16.76 -0.21
C SER A 205 7.68 -16.57 0.47
N ASP A 206 7.78 -17.07 1.70
CA ASP A 206 9.01 -17.17 2.46
C ASP A 206 9.21 -18.64 2.83
N PRO A 207 10.34 -19.26 2.46
CA PRO A 207 10.56 -20.69 2.74
C PRO A 207 10.65 -21.03 4.24
N ALA A 208 11.00 -20.04 5.07
CA ALA A 208 11.24 -20.26 6.49
C ALA A 208 10.00 -20.00 7.36
N HIS A 209 9.17 -19.05 6.94
CA HIS A 209 8.06 -18.58 7.78
C HIS A 209 6.77 -18.37 6.98
N PRO A 210 5.60 -18.75 7.53
CA PRO A 210 4.30 -18.35 6.97
C PRO A 210 4.06 -16.85 7.17
N SER A 211 2.93 -16.37 6.67
CA SER A 211 2.44 -15.02 6.96
C SER A 211 2.18 -14.79 8.45
N ILE A 212 1.94 -13.54 8.84
CA ILE A 212 1.54 -13.19 10.20
C ILE A 212 0.08 -13.57 10.40
N TYR A 213 -0.19 -14.41 11.41
CA TYR A 213 -1.55 -14.86 11.76
C TYR A 213 -1.71 -14.99 13.29
N PRO A 214 -2.92 -14.90 13.83
CA PRO A 214 -3.19 -15.11 15.25
C PRO A 214 -3.14 -16.60 15.57
N THR A 215 -2.62 -16.96 16.76
CA THR A 215 -2.51 -18.38 17.20
C THR A 215 -3.82 -18.95 17.73
N GLY A 216 -4.83 -18.11 17.96
CA GLY A 216 -6.08 -18.50 18.62
C GLY A 216 -6.01 -18.50 20.14
N ASN A 217 -4.89 -18.06 20.71
CA ASN A 217 -4.80 -17.72 22.13
C ASN A 217 -5.34 -16.31 22.36
N PHE A 218 -5.94 -16.11 23.52
CA PHE A 218 -6.55 -14.82 23.91
C PHE A 218 -5.95 -14.34 25.23
N GLN A 219 -5.71 -13.06 25.27
CA GLN A 219 -5.30 -12.31 26.44
C GLN A 219 -5.95 -10.94 26.41
N SER A 220 -6.23 -10.35 27.57
CA SER A 220 -6.63 -8.96 27.61
C SER A 220 -5.48 -8.09 27.14
N LEU A 221 -5.74 -7.28 26.13
CA LEU A 221 -4.79 -6.37 25.49
C LEU A 221 -5.34 -4.95 25.53
N ASP A 222 -4.46 -3.98 25.64
CA ASP A 222 -4.78 -2.56 25.58
C ASP A 222 -3.84 -1.80 24.64
N GLY A 223 -4.10 -0.52 24.46
CA GLY A 223 -3.25 0.38 23.68
C GLY A 223 -2.91 -0.12 22.28
N ASP A 224 -1.64 -0.04 21.92
CA ASP A 224 -1.15 -0.43 20.59
C ASP A 224 -1.16 -1.94 20.36
N GLU A 225 -1.02 -2.75 21.43
CA GLU A 225 -1.09 -4.20 21.32
C GLU A 225 -2.49 -4.66 20.89
N ALA A 226 -3.53 -4.10 21.49
CA ALA A 226 -4.91 -4.38 21.11
C ALA A 226 -5.19 -3.96 19.66
N LYS A 227 -4.71 -2.79 19.22
CA LYS A 227 -4.89 -2.31 17.85
C LYS A 227 -4.22 -3.22 16.83
N ILE A 228 -2.95 -3.58 17.03
CA ILE A 228 -2.20 -4.45 16.13
C ILE A 228 -2.78 -5.87 16.11
N TYR A 229 -3.13 -6.43 17.27
CA TYR A 229 -3.74 -7.75 17.33
C TYR A 229 -5.10 -7.77 16.61
N ASN A 230 -5.96 -6.77 16.83
CA ASN A 230 -7.24 -6.66 16.16
C ASN A 230 -7.09 -6.53 14.63
N LEU A 231 -6.09 -5.78 14.17
CA LEU A 231 -5.80 -5.65 12.74
C LEU A 231 -5.44 -7.01 12.12
N ILE A 232 -4.56 -7.78 12.80
CA ILE A 232 -4.14 -9.12 12.37
C ILE A 232 -5.33 -10.10 12.41
N ALA A 233 -6.11 -10.10 13.48
CA ALA A 233 -7.24 -11.01 13.65
C ALA A 233 -8.35 -10.76 12.61
N ARG A 234 -8.72 -9.51 12.37
CA ARG A 234 -9.71 -9.14 11.35
C ARG A 234 -9.24 -9.49 9.95
N ARG A 235 -7.95 -9.25 9.63
CA ARG A 235 -7.37 -9.67 8.36
C ARG A 235 -7.45 -11.19 8.21
N PHE A 236 -7.11 -11.96 9.24
CA PHE A 236 -7.17 -13.41 9.20
C PHE A 236 -8.58 -13.92 8.93
N ILE A 237 -9.61 -13.38 9.61
CA ILE A 237 -11.01 -13.75 9.38
C ILE A 237 -11.42 -13.39 7.93
N SER A 238 -11.06 -12.20 7.45
CA SER A 238 -11.45 -11.74 6.12
C SER A 238 -10.96 -12.64 4.98
N LEU A 239 -9.85 -13.39 5.18
CA LEU A 239 -9.34 -14.32 4.18
C LEU A 239 -10.32 -15.46 3.82
N PHE A 240 -11.27 -15.71 4.70
CA PHE A 240 -12.28 -16.77 4.55
C PHE A 240 -13.68 -16.21 4.22
N CYS A 241 -13.80 -14.89 4.05
CA CYS A 241 -15.04 -14.23 3.66
C CYS A 241 -15.22 -14.23 2.12
N GLU A 242 -16.44 -13.94 1.67
CA GLU A 242 -16.74 -13.70 0.27
C GLU A 242 -16.01 -12.47 -0.27
N ASP A 243 -15.90 -12.38 -1.60
CA ASP A 243 -15.42 -11.18 -2.27
C ASP A 243 -16.43 -10.05 -2.10
N ALA A 244 -15.95 -8.84 -1.94
CA ALA A 244 -16.82 -7.68 -2.00
C ALA A 244 -17.21 -7.37 -3.45
N VAL A 245 -18.49 -7.11 -3.66
CA VAL A 245 -18.99 -6.66 -4.96
C VAL A 245 -19.29 -5.17 -4.85
N ILE A 246 -18.61 -4.38 -5.66
CA ILE A 246 -18.80 -2.94 -5.73
C ILE A 246 -19.50 -2.60 -7.04
N ASP A 247 -20.63 -1.92 -6.93
CA ASP A 247 -21.33 -1.35 -8.09
C ASP A 247 -20.74 0.02 -8.41
N ASN A 248 -20.05 0.11 -9.53
CA ASN A 248 -19.52 1.36 -10.06
C ASN A 248 -20.50 1.96 -11.05
N LYS A 249 -20.78 3.23 -10.91
CA LYS A 249 -21.59 4.00 -11.85
C LYS A 249 -20.78 5.20 -12.33
N THR A 250 -20.42 5.19 -13.60
CA THR A 250 -19.70 6.30 -14.24
C THR A 250 -20.67 7.10 -15.09
N VAL A 251 -20.74 8.39 -14.84
CA VAL A 251 -21.57 9.32 -15.62
C VAL A 251 -20.63 10.17 -16.48
N LYS A 252 -20.87 10.15 -17.78
CA LYS A 252 -20.15 10.97 -18.77
C LYS A 252 -21.13 11.92 -19.41
N ALA A 253 -20.80 13.19 -19.48
CA ALA A 253 -21.58 14.18 -20.24
C ALA A 253 -20.73 14.74 -21.37
N GLU A 254 -21.29 14.71 -22.56
CA GLU A 254 -20.70 15.32 -23.76
C GLU A 254 -21.47 16.61 -24.06
N ILE A 255 -20.74 17.73 -24.12
CA ILE A 255 -21.30 19.03 -24.44
C ILE A 255 -20.65 19.52 -25.72
N ASN A 256 -21.46 19.72 -26.78
CA ASN A 256 -20.98 20.28 -28.03
C ASN A 256 -20.73 21.78 -27.87
N ILE A 257 -19.46 22.16 -27.83
CA ILE A 257 -19.05 23.55 -27.92
C ILE A 257 -18.85 23.85 -29.39
N LYS A 258 -19.65 24.77 -29.97
CA LYS A 258 -19.42 25.24 -31.33
C LYS A 258 -18.08 25.99 -31.35
N GLU A 259 -17.06 25.37 -31.91
CA GLU A 259 -15.87 26.10 -32.34
C GLU A 259 -16.23 26.85 -33.64
N GLU A 260 -15.96 28.15 -33.68
CA GLU A 260 -15.88 28.86 -34.95
C GLU A 260 -14.85 28.14 -35.83
N ALA A 261 -15.24 27.84 -37.05
CA ALA A 261 -14.59 27.00 -38.01
C ALA A 261 -13.05 27.02 -38.00
N ASP A 262 -12.46 26.00 -37.39
CA ASP A 262 -11.21 25.40 -37.85
C ASP A 262 -11.19 23.92 -37.41
N ASN A 263 -11.14 23.04 -38.39
CA ASN A 263 -11.25 21.60 -38.31
C ASN A 263 -10.47 20.91 -37.18
N VAL A 264 -11.10 20.68 -36.05
CA VAL A 264 -10.76 19.55 -35.16
C VAL A 264 -12.00 19.12 -34.39
N LYS A 265 -12.48 17.92 -34.60
CA LYS A 265 -13.50 17.26 -33.77
C LYS A 265 -12.89 16.94 -32.41
N ASN A 266 -13.05 17.81 -31.44
CA ASN A 266 -12.70 17.56 -30.04
C ASN A 266 -13.97 17.18 -29.27
N ASN A 267 -14.19 15.89 -29.08
CA ASN A 267 -15.17 15.40 -28.12
C ASN A 267 -14.61 15.65 -26.70
N HIS A 268 -15.26 16.51 -25.93
CA HIS A 268 -14.89 16.77 -24.55
C HIS A 268 -15.66 15.81 -23.63
N GLU A 269 -14.95 14.83 -23.08
CA GLU A 269 -15.49 13.93 -22.07
C GLU A 269 -15.34 14.52 -20.66
N VAL A 270 -16.44 14.49 -19.90
CA VAL A 270 -16.47 14.87 -18.49
C VAL A 270 -16.89 13.66 -17.67
N ASN A 271 -16.05 13.22 -16.76
CA ASN A 271 -16.27 12.00 -15.95
C ASN A 271 -16.52 12.31 -14.48
N SER A 272 -17.51 11.64 -13.88
CA SER A 272 -17.59 11.52 -12.42
C SER A 272 -17.78 10.06 -12.04
N SER A 273 -17.07 9.61 -11.01
CA SER A 273 -17.23 8.28 -10.42
C SER A 273 -17.91 8.42 -9.07
N ILE A 274 -19.08 7.82 -8.91
CA ILE A 274 -19.80 7.75 -7.64
C ILE A 274 -19.54 6.36 -7.07
N ASN A 275 -18.73 6.30 -6.02
CA ASN A 275 -18.51 5.08 -5.26
C ASN A 275 -19.56 5.03 -4.14
N ASN A 276 -20.56 4.17 -4.27
CA ASN A 276 -21.42 3.81 -3.14
C ASN A 276 -20.70 2.75 -2.31
N LYS A 277 -20.41 3.10 -1.07
CA LYS A 277 -19.90 2.16 -0.05
C LYS A 277 -21.03 1.31 0.50
#